data_5c1807a901eb023d1c6420d0fece6847
#
_entry.id   5c1807a901eb023d1c6420d0fece6847
#
_cell.length_a   1.000
_cell.length_b   1.000
_cell.length_c   1.000
_cell.angle_alpha   90.00
_cell.angle_beta   90.00
_cell.angle_gamma   90.00
#
_symmetry.space_group_name_H-M   'P 1'
#
loop_
_entity.id
_entity.type
_entity.pdbx_description
1 polymer ?
#
loop_
_entity_poly.entity_id
_entity_poly.type
_entity_poly.pdbx_seq_one_letter_code
_entity_poly.pdbx_strand_id
1 'polypeptide(L)'
;MLTKIIDQAKVETFVHWMEEAEEVVIVSHISPDGDAVGSSLGLWHYLTGCGKSVHVITPNAFPDFLKWMEGSKEVLFYDKYRDFANQLIKRADVICCIDFSVPSRIGDMAEAVIQSKAKKILIDHHLDPGSFTDVVISHPHIASTSELIFRLLCQMG
;
A
#
# COMPACT_ATOMS: atom_id res chain seq x y z
N MET A 1 7.79 22.91 -9.68
CA MET A 1 6.50 22.49 -9.08
C MET A 1 5.98 21.28 -9.83
N LEU A 2 5.62 20.22 -9.11
CA LEU A 2 5.04 19.03 -9.73
C LEU A 2 3.60 19.30 -10.17
N THR A 3 3.26 18.90 -11.40
CA THR A 3 1.88 18.97 -11.87
C THR A 3 1.00 18.02 -11.07
N LYS A 4 -0.13 18.49 -10.59
CA LYS A 4 -1.11 17.65 -9.92
C LYS A 4 -1.78 16.74 -10.96
N ILE A 5 -1.62 15.43 -10.80
CA ILE A 5 -2.16 14.45 -11.74
C ILE A 5 -3.25 13.58 -11.12
N ILE A 6 -3.28 13.46 -9.78
CA ILE A 6 -4.27 12.64 -9.09
C ILE A 6 -5.53 13.47 -8.91
N ASP A 7 -6.69 12.85 -9.16
CA ASP A 7 -7.99 13.46 -8.92
C ASP A 7 -8.06 14.00 -7.48
N GLN A 8 -8.30 15.29 -7.35
CA GLN A 8 -8.29 15.96 -6.04
C GLN A 8 -9.33 15.35 -5.08
N ALA A 9 -10.47 14.90 -5.57
CA ALA A 9 -11.48 14.24 -4.74
C ALA A 9 -10.95 12.94 -4.13
N LYS A 10 -10.13 12.19 -4.86
CA LYS A 10 -9.49 10.96 -4.35
C LYS A 10 -8.41 11.28 -3.31
N VAL A 11 -7.65 12.34 -3.53
CA VAL A 11 -6.65 12.81 -2.55
C VAL A 11 -7.33 13.20 -1.26
N GLU A 12 -8.42 13.95 -1.32
CA GLU A 12 -9.19 14.38 -0.15
C GLU A 12 -9.81 13.19 0.59
N THR A 13 -10.31 12.21 -0.13
CA THR A 13 -10.82 10.96 0.45
C THR A 13 -9.70 10.22 1.19
N PHE A 14 -8.53 10.10 0.59
CA PHE A 14 -7.38 9.46 1.22
C PHE A 14 -6.97 10.20 2.51
N VAL A 15 -6.85 11.52 2.45
CA VAL A 15 -6.52 12.36 3.62
C VAL A 15 -7.53 12.12 4.74
N HIS A 16 -8.83 12.20 4.43
CA HIS A 16 -9.90 12.00 5.40
C HIS A 16 -9.84 10.61 6.06
N TRP A 17 -9.65 9.56 5.26
CA TRP A 17 -9.51 8.19 5.78
C TRP A 17 -8.30 8.06 6.71
N MET A 18 -7.17 8.69 6.36
CA MET A 18 -5.97 8.65 7.18
C MET A 18 -6.12 9.45 8.48
N GLU A 19 -6.84 10.57 8.44
CA GLU A 19 -7.14 11.35 9.66
C GLU A 19 -7.94 10.54 10.68
N GLU A 20 -8.89 9.74 10.22
CA GLU A 20 -9.75 8.92 11.08
C GLU A 20 -9.10 7.58 11.47
N ALA A 21 -8.19 7.05 10.68
CA ALA A 21 -7.59 5.74 10.90
C ALA A 21 -6.58 5.75 12.04
N GLU A 22 -6.58 4.68 12.84
CA GLU A 22 -5.53 4.40 13.82
C GLU A 22 -4.62 3.28 13.32
N GLU A 23 -5.20 2.23 12.75
CA GLU A 23 -4.49 1.04 12.25
C GLU A 23 -4.53 1.00 10.72
N VAL A 24 -3.37 1.09 10.10
CA VAL A 24 -3.20 1.06 8.63
C VAL A 24 -2.35 -0.14 8.24
N VAL A 25 -2.79 -0.88 7.24
CA VAL A 25 -2.02 -1.96 6.63
C VAL A 25 -1.70 -1.59 5.18
N ILE A 26 -0.45 -1.75 4.80
CA ILE A 26 0.02 -1.58 3.43
C ILE A 26 0.38 -2.96 2.90
N VAL A 27 -0.22 -3.36 1.77
CA VAL A 27 0.07 -4.66 1.13
C VAL A 27 0.62 -4.45 -0.27
N SER A 28 1.51 -5.33 -0.70
CA SER A 28 2.10 -5.32 -2.03
C SER A 28 2.15 -6.74 -2.62
N HIS A 29 2.67 -6.89 -3.84
CA HIS A 29 2.55 -8.13 -4.62
C HIS A 29 3.56 -9.22 -4.24
N ILE A 30 3.31 -10.45 -4.74
CA ILE A 30 4.22 -11.61 -4.64
C ILE A 30 5.57 -11.25 -5.26
N SER A 31 6.64 -11.70 -4.62
CA SER A 31 8.02 -11.43 -5.03
C SER A 31 8.27 -9.93 -5.20
N PRO A 32 8.16 -9.16 -4.11
CA PRO A 32 8.24 -7.70 -4.20
C PRO A 32 9.57 -7.24 -4.76
N ASP A 33 9.50 -6.34 -5.72
CA ASP A 33 10.66 -5.70 -6.34
C ASP A 33 10.97 -4.34 -5.68
N GLY A 34 11.93 -3.61 -6.24
CA GLY A 34 12.33 -2.29 -5.71
C GLY A 34 11.20 -1.28 -5.70
N ASP A 35 10.31 -1.31 -6.70
CA ASP A 35 9.17 -0.41 -6.75
C ASP A 35 8.11 -0.75 -5.69
N ALA A 36 7.80 -2.04 -5.52
CA ALA A 36 6.86 -2.49 -4.49
C ALA A 36 7.36 -2.14 -3.08
N VAL A 37 8.61 -2.44 -2.78
CA VAL A 37 9.20 -2.16 -1.46
C VAL A 37 9.38 -0.65 -1.25
N GLY A 38 9.91 0.05 -2.24
CA GLY A 38 10.15 1.50 -2.15
C GLY A 38 8.87 2.30 -1.97
N SER A 39 7.84 2.02 -2.76
CA SER A 39 6.56 2.71 -2.66
C SER A 39 5.86 2.42 -1.32
N SER A 40 5.88 1.16 -0.89
CA SER A 40 5.28 0.74 0.39
C SER A 40 5.99 1.39 1.58
N LEU A 41 7.32 1.37 1.59
CA LEU A 41 8.10 1.98 2.68
C LEU A 41 8.02 3.52 2.68
N GLY A 42 7.95 4.14 1.51
CA GLY A 42 7.75 5.58 1.41
C GLY A 42 6.44 6.02 2.08
N LEU A 43 5.35 5.32 1.79
CA LEU A 43 4.07 5.58 2.44
C LEU A 43 4.12 5.24 3.94
N TRP A 44 4.76 4.14 4.30
CA TRP A 44 4.95 3.73 5.70
C TRP A 44 5.66 4.79 6.52
N HIS A 45 6.76 5.34 6.01
CA HIS A 45 7.51 6.41 6.69
C HIS A 45 6.64 7.64 6.92
N TYR A 46 5.92 8.06 5.91
CA TYR A 46 5.05 9.24 6.01
C TYR A 46 3.96 9.04 7.07
N LEU A 47 3.21 7.95 6.99
CA LEU A 47 2.09 7.69 7.90
C LEU A 47 2.56 7.43 9.33
N THR A 48 3.68 6.73 9.51
CA THR A 48 4.30 6.53 10.83
C THR A 48 4.73 7.88 11.42
N GLY A 49 5.30 8.76 10.61
CA GLY A 49 5.63 10.13 11.00
C GLY A 49 4.42 10.95 11.41
N CYS A 50 3.23 10.63 10.90
CA CYS A 50 1.96 11.23 11.29
C CYS A 50 1.36 10.60 12.57
N GLY A 51 2.06 9.67 13.20
CA GLY A 51 1.61 9.02 14.45
C GLY A 51 0.66 7.84 14.27
N LYS A 52 0.53 7.30 13.05
CA LYS A 52 -0.33 6.14 12.79
C LYS A 52 0.41 4.84 13.12
N SER A 53 -0.35 3.81 13.50
CA SER A 53 0.15 2.43 13.59
C SER A 53 0.07 1.81 12.20
N VAL A 54 1.23 1.58 11.57
CA VAL A 54 1.30 1.15 10.17
C VAL A 54 2.13 -0.12 10.04
N HIS A 55 1.60 -1.10 9.33
CA HIS A 55 2.28 -2.36 9.05
C HIS A 55 2.34 -2.60 7.54
N VAL A 56 3.52 -2.89 7.02
CA VAL A 56 3.72 -3.32 5.64
C VAL A 56 3.76 -4.84 5.60
N ILE A 57 2.92 -5.45 4.78
CA ILE A 57 2.82 -6.90 4.63
C ILE A 57 2.99 -7.25 3.16
N THR A 58 3.96 -8.12 2.87
CA THR A 58 4.14 -8.70 1.53
C THR A 58 3.87 -10.19 1.57
N PRO A 59 3.43 -10.82 0.47
CA PRO A 59 3.15 -12.26 0.46
C PRO A 59 4.35 -13.12 0.81
N ASN A 60 5.53 -12.73 0.37
CA ASN A 60 6.80 -13.40 0.60
C ASN A 60 7.96 -12.41 0.69
N ALA A 61 9.16 -12.92 0.95
CA ALA A 61 10.34 -12.09 1.13
C ALA A 61 10.76 -11.38 -0.17
N PHE A 62 11.30 -10.17 -0.02
CA PHE A 62 11.93 -9.43 -1.09
C PHE A 62 13.44 -9.78 -1.18
N PRO A 63 14.11 -9.47 -2.31
CA PRO A 63 15.54 -9.75 -2.47
C PRO A 63 16.42 -9.05 -1.44
N ASP A 64 17.51 -9.72 -1.04
CA ASP A 64 18.44 -9.19 -0.02
C ASP A 64 19.04 -7.83 -0.38
N PHE A 65 19.22 -7.53 -1.67
CA PHE A 65 19.77 -6.25 -2.09
C PHE A 65 18.85 -5.05 -1.82
N LEU A 66 17.62 -5.27 -1.37
CA LEU A 66 16.68 -4.21 -0.96
C LEU A 66 16.71 -3.94 0.54
N LYS A 67 17.46 -4.74 1.32
CA LYS A 67 17.51 -4.61 2.78
C LYS A 67 18.15 -3.32 3.28
N TRP A 68 18.83 -2.59 2.42
CA TRP A 68 19.41 -1.27 2.76
C TRP A 68 18.35 -0.19 2.95
N MET A 69 17.16 -0.38 2.40
CA MET A 69 16.08 0.61 2.56
C MET A 69 15.68 0.72 4.03
N GLU A 70 15.59 1.95 4.51
CA GLU A 70 15.15 2.22 5.87
C GLU A 70 13.71 1.71 6.07
N GLY A 71 13.49 0.97 7.16
CA GLY A 71 12.21 0.33 7.44
C GLY A 71 12.04 -1.06 6.82
N SER A 72 12.98 -1.53 6.01
CA SER A 72 12.89 -2.84 5.36
C SER A 72 12.75 -4.00 6.37
N LYS A 73 13.32 -3.86 7.56
CA LYS A 73 13.24 -4.85 8.64
C LYS A 73 11.85 -4.94 9.27
N GLU A 74 11.01 -3.93 9.09
CA GLU A 74 9.65 -3.87 9.60
C GLU A 74 8.63 -4.53 8.68
N VAL A 75 9.04 -4.91 7.46
CA VAL A 75 8.15 -5.60 6.51
C VAL A 75 7.85 -7.00 7.00
N LEU A 76 6.56 -7.32 7.15
CA LEU A 76 6.08 -8.61 7.58
C LEU A 76 5.84 -9.51 6.37
N PHE A 77 6.41 -10.72 6.39
CA PHE A 77 6.21 -11.70 5.32
C PHE A 77 5.05 -12.63 5.67
N TYR A 78 3.99 -12.57 4.89
CA TYR A 78 2.76 -13.32 5.13
C TYR A 78 2.97 -14.82 5.19
N ASP A 79 3.82 -15.37 4.32
CA ASP A 79 4.12 -16.81 4.28
C ASP A 79 4.77 -17.34 5.56
N LYS A 80 5.47 -16.48 6.30
CA LYS A 80 6.12 -16.85 7.57
C LYS A 80 5.28 -16.56 8.80
N TYR A 81 4.44 -15.51 8.76
CA TYR A 81 3.71 -15.01 9.93
C TYR A 81 2.23 -14.86 9.62
N ARG A 82 1.64 -15.88 9.00
CA ARG A 82 0.27 -15.84 8.46
C ARG A 82 -0.77 -15.43 9.51
N ASP A 83 -0.76 -16.07 10.67
CA ASP A 83 -1.78 -15.80 11.69
C ASP A 83 -1.70 -14.39 12.23
N PHE A 84 -0.50 -13.91 12.49
CA PHE A 84 -0.29 -12.53 12.94
C PHE A 84 -0.68 -11.52 11.87
N ALA A 85 -0.27 -11.77 10.63
CA ALA A 85 -0.64 -10.91 9.49
C ALA A 85 -2.15 -10.85 9.29
N ASN A 86 -2.85 -11.98 9.40
CA ASN A 86 -4.30 -12.04 9.29
C ASN A 86 -4.99 -11.21 10.39
N GLN A 87 -4.46 -11.21 11.61
CA GLN A 87 -4.98 -10.38 12.68
C GLN A 87 -4.81 -8.89 12.38
N LEU A 88 -3.66 -8.48 11.87
CA LEU A 88 -3.41 -7.09 11.47
C LEU A 88 -4.37 -6.65 10.36
N ILE A 89 -4.55 -7.48 9.33
CA ILE A 89 -5.45 -7.21 8.21
C ILE A 89 -6.91 -7.09 8.71
N LYS A 90 -7.30 -7.97 9.61
CA LYS A 90 -8.66 -7.97 10.18
C LYS A 90 -8.95 -6.72 11.01
N ARG A 91 -7.95 -6.22 11.75
CA ARG A 91 -8.10 -5.03 12.62
C ARG A 91 -7.90 -3.71 11.90
N ALA A 92 -7.39 -3.72 10.68
CA ALA A 92 -7.06 -2.50 9.96
C ALA A 92 -8.29 -1.62 9.76
N ASP A 93 -8.12 -0.31 9.88
CA ASP A 93 -9.11 0.69 9.52
C ASP A 93 -9.04 1.00 8.03
N VAL A 94 -7.82 1.03 7.48
CA VAL A 94 -7.56 1.23 6.06
C VAL A 94 -6.50 0.24 5.58
N ILE A 95 -6.73 -0.33 4.40
CA ILE A 95 -5.75 -1.15 3.69
C ILE A 95 -5.36 -0.43 2.41
N CYS A 96 -4.06 -0.14 2.27
CA CYS A 96 -3.48 0.43 1.05
C CYS A 96 -2.90 -0.70 0.20
N CYS A 97 -3.47 -0.91 -0.99
CA CYS A 97 -3.02 -1.91 -1.95
C CYS A 97 -2.06 -1.24 -2.93
N ILE A 98 -0.77 -1.55 -2.83
CA ILE A 98 0.31 -0.81 -3.47
C ILE A 98 1.02 -1.68 -4.51
N ASP A 99 1.15 -1.14 -5.73
CA ASP A 99 1.93 -1.72 -6.82
C ASP A 99 1.41 -3.06 -7.36
N PHE A 100 0.10 -3.29 -7.28
CA PHE A 100 -0.58 -4.40 -7.95
C PHE A 100 -2.00 -3.99 -8.32
N SER A 101 -2.56 -4.67 -9.34
CA SER A 101 -3.85 -4.27 -9.91
C SER A 101 -5.00 -5.24 -9.59
N VAL A 102 -4.70 -6.49 -9.29
CA VAL A 102 -5.73 -7.53 -9.06
C VAL A 102 -5.36 -8.44 -7.88
N PRO A 103 -6.34 -9.04 -7.19
CA PRO A 103 -6.10 -9.83 -5.97
C PRO A 103 -5.16 -11.03 -6.17
N SER A 104 -5.11 -11.62 -7.35
CA SER A 104 -4.21 -12.76 -7.62
C SER A 104 -2.74 -12.42 -7.42
N ARG A 105 -2.37 -11.13 -7.48
CA ARG A 105 -0.99 -10.67 -7.31
C ARG A 105 -0.51 -10.73 -5.85
N ILE A 106 -1.41 -10.88 -4.91
CA ILE A 106 -1.07 -11.01 -3.48
C ILE A 106 -1.29 -12.44 -2.96
N GLY A 107 -1.56 -13.40 -3.84
CA GLY A 107 -1.61 -14.83 -3.53
C GLY A 107 -2.59 -15.18 -2.40
N ASP A 108 -2.13 -15.97 -1.44
CA ASP A 108 -2.95 -16.47 -0.33
C ASP A 108 -3.46 -15.36 0.60
N MET A 109 -2.83 -14.19 0.58
CA MET A 109 -3.25 -13.03 1.39
C MET A 109 -4.53 -12.38 0.85
N ALA A 110 -4.90 -12.64 -0.40
CA ALA A 110 -6.02 -11.99 -1.07
C ALA A 110 -7.34 -12.15 -0.33
N GLU A 111 -7.65 -13.36 0.15
CA GLU A 111 -8.90 -13.63 0.85
C GLU A 111 -9.02 -12.78 2.13
N ALA A 112 -7.97 -12.71 2.94
CA ALA A 112 -7.96 -11.91 4.16
C ALA A 112 -8.18 -10.43 3.86
N VAL A 113 -7.54 -9.90 2.81
CA VAL A 113 -7.68 -8.50 2.40
C VAL A 113 -9.11 -8.22 1.92
N ILE A 114 -9.66 -9.07 1.05
CA ILE A 114 -11.01 -8.89 0.51
C ILE A 114 -12.07 -8.96 1.61
N GLN A 115 -11.93 -9.89 2.56
CA GLN A 115 -12.90 -10.08 3.65
C GLN A 115 -12.77 -9.05 4.77
N SER A 116 -11.68 -8.32 4.85
CA SER A 116 -11.51 -7.27 5.86
C SER A 116 -12.57 -6.19 5.71
N LYS A 117 -13.06 -5.67 6.83
CA LYS A 117 -14.00 -4.54 6.87
C LYS A 117 -13.32 -3.20 6.67
N ALA A 118 -11.99 -3.18 6.56
CA ALA A 118 -11.22 -1.95 6.31
C ALA A 118 -11.65 -1.29 5.00
N LYS A 119 -11.57 0.02 4.97
CA LYS A 119 -11.64 0.78 3.71
C LYS A 119 -10.40 0.46 2.89
N LYS A 120 -10.55 0.23 1.58
CA LYS A 120 -9.46 -0.21 0.72
C LYS A 120 -9.21 0.80 -0.38
N ILE A 121 -7.94 1.15 -0.57
CA ILE A 121 -7.50 2.01 -1.67
C ILE A 121 -6.40 1.29 -2.45
N LEU A 122 -6.51 1.34 -3.78
CA LEU A 122 -5.49 0.84 -4.69
C LEU A 122 -4.69 2.01 -5.24
N ILE A 123 -3.36 1.93 -5.15
CA ILE A 123 -2.43 2.91 -5.71
C ILE A 123 -1.43 2.14 -6.57
N ASP A 124 -1.54 2.30 -7.88
CA ASP A 124 -0.83 1.44 -8.83
C ASP A 124 -0.61 2.15 -10.17
N HIS A 125 0.36 1.67 -10.94
CA HIS A 125 0.63 2.15 -12.29
C HIS A 125 0.44 1.08 -13.38
N HIS A 126 0.00 -0.12 -13.03
CA HIS A 126 -0.28 -1.18 -14.00
C HIS A 126 -1.63 -0.95 -14.71
N LEU A 127 -1.81 -1.60 -15.87
CA LEU A 127 -3.06 -1.56 -16.62
C LEU A 127 -4.14 -2.40 -15.93
N ASP A 128 -5.41 -2.06 -16.26
CA ASP A 128 -6.59 -2.85 -15.88
C ASP A 128 -6.73 -3.10 -14.37
N PRO A 129 -6.90 -2.03 -13.56
CA PRO A 129 -7.12 -2.19 -12.13
C PRO A 129 -8.39 -2.98 -11.86
N GLY A 130 -8.32 -3.91 -10.89
CA GLY A 130 -9.49 -4.66 -10.43
C GLY A 130 -10.49 -3.79 -9.67
N SER A 131 -11.63 -4.39 -9.34
CA SER A 131 -12.76 -3.70 -8.67
C SER A 131 -12.90 -4.09 -7.19
N PHE A 132 -11.86 -4.61 -6.55
CA PHE A 132 -11.91 -5.11 -5.17
C PHE A 132 -11.66 -4.04 -4.10
N THR A 133 -11.35 -2.81 -4.49
CA THR A 133 -11.09 -1.69 -3.58
C THR A 133 -12.15 -0.60 -3.69
N ASP A 134 -12.29 0.20 -2.64
CA ASP A 134 -13.29 1.28 -2.59
C ASP A 134 -12.86 2.51 -3.40
N VAL A 135 -11.55 2.77 -3.47
CA VAL A 135 -10.96 3.87 -4.24
C VAL A 135 -9.80 3.33 -5.05
N VAL A 136 -9.68 3.80 -6.29
CA VAL A 136 -8.60 3.44 -7.21
C VAL A 136 -7.86 4.70 -7.64
N ILE A 137 -6.56 4.76 -7.36
CA ILE A 137 -5.62 5.73 -7.94
C ILE A 137 -4.71 4.93 -8.87
N SER A 138 -5.05 4.92 -10.15
CA SER A 138 -4.33 4.16 -11.18
C SER A 138 -3.86 5.09 -12.28
N HIS A 139 -2.55 5.13 -12.49
CA HIS A 139 -1.90 6.00 -13.50
C HIS A 139 -0.87 5.22 -14.30
N PRO A 140 -1.30 4.48 -15.35
CA PRO A 140 -0.38 3.65 -16.14
C PRO A 140 0.73 4.42 -16.87
N HIS A 141 0.56 5.71 -17.06
CA HIS A 141 1.56 6.58 -17.73
C HIS A 141 2.70 7.03 -16.82
N ILE A 142 2.59 6.80 -15.51
CA ILE A 142 3.63 7.11 -14.54
C ILE A 142 4.65 5.99 -14.54
N ALA A 143 5.94 6.34 -14.41
CA ALA A 143 7.05 5.40 -14.54
C ALA A 143 7.06 4.31 -13.46
N SER A 144 6.55 4.63 -12.26
CA SER A 144 6.56 3.71 -11.12
C SER A 144 5.48 4.07 -10.09
N THR A 145 5.09 3.10 -9.28
CA THR A 145 4.21 3.36 -8.13
C THR A 145 4.92 4.21 -7.08
N SER A 146 6.23 4.11 -6.95
CA SER A 146 7.02 4.98 -6.07
C SER A 146 6.88 6.45 -6.45
N GLU A 147 6.92 6.78 -7.73
CA GLU A 147 6.65 8.14 -8.20
C GLU A 147 5.23 8.57 -7.87
N LEU A 148 4.26 7.68 -8.04
CA LEU A 148 2.86 7.98 -7.76
C LEU A 148 2.63 8.26 -6.26
N ILE A 149 3.25 7.48 -5.37
CA ILE A 149 3.22 7.74 -3.92
C ILE A 149 3.84 9.11 -3.62
N PHE A 150 5.00 9.41 -4.19
CA PHE A 150 5.65 10.71 -4.00
C PHE A 150 4.72 11.86 -4.43
N ARG A 151 4.07 11.73 -5.59
CA ARG A 151 3.13 12.74 -6.08
C ARG A 151 1.90 12.87 -5.18
N LEU A 152 1.38 11.76 -4.67
CA LEU A 152 0.26 11.76 -3.73
C LEU A 152 0.63 12.55 -2.46
N LEU A 153 1.77 12.25 -1.86
CA LEU A 153 2.23 12.94 -0.65
C LEU A 153 2.44 14.45 -0.89
N CYS A 154 3.01 14.82 -2.03
CA CYS A 154 3.16 16.23 -2.40
C CYS A 154 1.81 16.92 -2.61
N GLN A 155 0.83 16.21 -3.15
CA GLN A 155 -0.49 16.77 -3.46
C GLN A 155 -1.37 16.90 -2.21
N MET A 156 -1.10 16.11 -1.18
CA MET A 156 -1.76 16.19 0.13
C MET A 156 -1.39 17.47 0.90
N GLY A 157 -0.19 17.99 0.69
CA GLY A 157 0.35 19.18 1.36
C GLY A 157 1.21 18.83 2.55
#